data_4e4250263d5dc3926378357ed3feb127
#
_entry.id   4e4250263d5dc3926378357ed3feb127
#
_cell.length_a   1.000
_cell.length_b   1.000
_cell.length_c   1.000
_cell.angle_alpha   90.00
_cell.angle_beta   90.00
_cell.angle_gamma   90.00
#
_symmetry.space_group_name_H-M   'P 1'
#
loop_
_entity.id
_entity.type
_entity.pdbx_description
1 polymer ?
#
loop_
_entity_poly.entity_id
_entity_poly.type
_entity_poly.pdbx_seq_one_letter_code
_entity_poly.pdbx_strand_id
1 'polypeptide(L)'
;ASLSTGSPLQYLGHNPLGRLAIATMFLLMLVMAVTGLIRAGTDIYYPPFGSAVAEYVAAPGTDPASLIPYNPEGTDPAKAEQLKAFKGPFGDIHIYTAFTLLFVIVVHIIAVIVTDSREGGSLISAMFTGTKVLSGKPVDDEA
;
A
#
# COMPACT_ATOMS: atom_id res chain seq x y z
N ALA A 1 -6.26 21.44 17.00
CA ALA A 1 -7.23 22.35 17.67
C ALA A 1 -8.30 21.58 18.47
N SER A 2 -8.87 20.48 17.91
CA SER A 2 -9.94 19.70 18.58
C SER A 2 -9.49 18.90 19.81
N LEU A 3 -8.19 18.71 20.02
CA LEU A 3 -7.66 18.00 21.18
C LEU A 3 -7.59 18.83 22.45
N SER A 4 -7.74 20.16 22.34
CA SER A 4 -7.62 21.11 23.45
C SER A 4 -8.96 21.68 23.94
N THR A 5 -10.05 21.49 23.19
CA THR A 5 -11.40 21.94 23.57
C THR A 5 -12.23 20.74 24.03
N GLY A 6 -12.90 20.85 25.15
CA GLY A 6 -13.67 19.76 25.78
C GLY A 6 -14.87 19.21 24.96
N SER A 7 -15.13 19.76 23.76
CA SER A 7 -16.11 19.25 22.80
C SER A 7 -15.41 18.96 21.48
N PRO A 8 -15.38 17.70 21.01
CA PRO A 8 -14.76 17.35 19.73
C PRO A 8 -15.53 18.00 18.56
N LEU A 9 -14.78 18.58 17.62
CA LEU A 9 -15.36 19.09 16.37
C LEU A 9 -15.86 17.90 15.53
N GLN A 10 -17.15 17.91 15.20
CA GLN A 10 -17.79 16.87 14.39
C GLN A 10 -17.77 17.28 12.90
N TYR A 11 -17.44 16.33 12.05
CA TYR A 11 -17.40 16.49 10.59
C TYR A 11 -18.41 15.51 9.96
N LEU A 12 -19.10 15.91 8.89
CA LEU A 12 -19.94 15.01 8.08
C LEU A 12 -19.08 13.90 7.45
N GLY A 13 -17.93 14.30 6.90
CA GLY A 13 -16.97 13.38 6.33
C GLY A 13 -15.79 13.08 7.27
N HIS A 14 -14.63 12.85 6.67
CA HIS A 14 -13.39 12.66 7.42
C HIS A 14 -12.81 14.02 7.85
N ASN A 15 -12.33 14.11 9.08
CA ASN A 15 -11.56 15.27 9.53
C ASN A 15 -10.25 15.39 8.71
N PRO A 16 -9.57 16.56 8.71
CA PRO A 16 -8.35 16.77 7.92
C PRO A 16 -7.26 15.73 8.16
N LEU A 17 -7.09 15.28 9.40
CA LEU A 17 -6.11 14.24 9.76
C LEU A 17 -6.51 12.87 9.18
N GLY A 18 -7.80 12.52 9.21
CA GLY A 18 -8.32 11.31 8.59
C GLY A 18 -8.14 11.30 7.08
N ARG A 19 -8.36 12.44 6.41
CA ARG A 19 -8.10 12.58 4.96
C ARG A 19 -6.62 12.36 4.63
N LEU A 20 -5.72 12.91 5.44
CA LEU A 20 -4.27 12.72 5.28
C LEU A 20 -3.88 11.24 5.46
N ALA A 21 -4.41 10.58 6.48
CA ALA A 21 -4.14 9.16 6.73
C ALA A 21 -4.59 8.28 5.55
N ILE A 22 -5.79 8.52 5.02
CA ILE A 22 -6.32 7.81 3.85
C ILE A 22 -5.44 8.06 2.61
N ALA A 23 -5.09 9.31 2.32
CA ALA A 23 -4.23 9.65 1.18
C ALA A 23 -2.86 8.96 1.30
N THR A 24 -2.27 8.93 2.50
CA THR A 24 -1.01 8.25 2.77
C THR A 24 -1.13 6.73 2.54
N MET A 25 -2.18 6.09 3.02
CA MET A 25 -2.40 4.67 2.78
C MET A 25 -2.56 4.35 1.29
N PHE A 26 -3.32 5.15 0.54
CA PHE A 26 -3.45 4.98 -0.91
C PHE A 26 -2.11 5.13 -1.63
N LEU A 27 -1.29 6.11 -1.25
CA LEU A 27 0.05 6.28 -1.82
C LEU A 27 0.93 5.07 -1.55
N LEU A 28 0.96 4.59 -0.31
CA LEU A 28 1.72 3.39 0.05
C LEU A 28 1.22 2.14 -0.70
N MET A 29 -0.09 1.97 -0.84
CA MET A 29 -0.66 0.88 -1.65
C MET A 29 -0.26 0.98 -3.13
N LEU A 30 -0.21 2.18 -3.69
CA LEU A 30 0.27 2.40 -5.06
C LEU A 30 1.74 1.98 -5.20
N VAL A 31 2.60 2.39 -4.26
CA VAL A 31 4.02 1.99 -4.24
C VAL A 31 4.14 0.47 -4.12
N MET A 32 3.34 -0.16 -3.24
CA MET A 32 3.27 -1.63 -3.11
C MET A 32 2.87 -2.31 -4.41
N ALA A 33 1.85 -1.80 -5.11
CA ALA A 33 1.39 -2.36 -6.37
C ALA A 33 2.48 -2.27 -7.46
N VAL A 34 3.09 -1.10 -7.62
CA VAL A 34 4.14 -0.88 -8.62
C VAL A 34 5.36 -1.75 -8.35
N THR A 35 5.88 -1.72 -7.12
CA THR A 35 7.06 -2.53 -6.76
C THR A 35 6.76 -4.02 -6.80
N GLY A 36 5.55 -4.43 -6.42
CA GLY A 36 5.09 -5.80 -6.50
C GLY A 36 5.01 -6.33 -7.92
N LEU A 37 4.51 -5.54 -8.88
CA LEU A 37 4.48 -5.89 -10.31
C LEU A 37 5.90 -6.05 -10.88
N ILE A 38 6.81 -5.13 -10.54
CA ILE A 38 8.22 -5.23 -10.95
C ILE A 38 8.82 -6.53 -10.41
N ARG A 39 8.63 -6.82 -9.12
CA ARG A 39 9.15 -8.04 -8.49
C ARG A 39 8.52 -9.30 -9.07
N ALA A 40 7.23 -9.31 -9.32
CA ALA A 40 6.57 -10.45 -9.95
C ALA A 40 7.19 -10.77 -11.32
N GLY A 41 7.48 -9.75 -12.14
CA GLY A 41 8.15 -9.94 -13.41
C GLY A 41 9.61 -10.39 -13.27
N THR A 42 10.35 -9.80 -12.35
CA THR A 42 11.81 -10.03 -12.22
C THR A 42 12.19 -11.23 -11.35
N ASP A 43 11.34 -11.60 -10.39
CA ASP A 43 11.61 -12.70 -9.46
C ASP A 43 11.05 -14.04 -9.95
N ILE A 44 9.85 -14.02 -10.52
CA ILE A 44 9.12 -15.24 -10.88
C ILE A 44 8.61 -15.26 -12.33
N TYR A 45 9.11 -14.37 -13.17
CA TYR A 45 8.73 -14.25 -14.60
C TYR A 45 7.22 -14.14 -14.83
N TYR A 46 6.51 -13.46 -13.91
CA TYR A 46 5.05 -13.32 -13.98
C TYR A 46 4.63 -12.12 -14.86
N PRO A 47 3.49 -12.20 -15.57
CA PRO A 47 2.94 -11.07 -16.32
C PRO A 47 2.77 -9.81 -15.46
N PRO A 48 2.85 -8.60 -16.07
CA PRO A 48 3.00 -8.34 -17.50
C PRO A 48 4.45 -8.35 -18.00
N PHE A 49 5.46 -8.32 -17.13
CA PHE A 49 6.86 -8.13 -17.53
C PHE A 49 7.67 -9.42 -17.62
N GLY A 50 7.16 -10.52 -17.08
CA GLY A 50 7.92 -11.75 -16.87
C GLY A 50 8.47 -12.38 -18.15
N SER A 51 7.71 -12.40 -19.25
CA SER A 51 8.18 -12.93 -20.53
C SER A 51 9.36 -12.14 -21.08
N ALA A 52 9.28 -10.81 -21.03
CA ALA A 52 10.37 -9.95 -21.48
C ALA A 52 11.63 -10.09 -20.61
N VAL A 53 11.44 -10.29 -19.31
CA VAL A 53 12.56 -10.52 -18.38
C VAL A 53 13.20 -11.89 -18.63
N ALA A 54 12.39 -12.94 -18.80
CA ALA A 54 12.89 -14.28 -19.13
C ALA A 54 13.68 -14.28 -20.46
N GLU A 55 13.14 -13.63 -21.48
CA GLU A 55 13.82 -13.46 -22.77
C GLU A 55 15.14 -12.68 -22.63
N TYR A 56 15.16 -11.64 -21.80
CA TYR A 56 16.37 -10.87 -21.54
C TYR A 56 17.47 -11.70 -20.87
N VAL A 57 17.14 -12.51 -19.87
CA VAL A 57 18.15 -13.25 -19.08
C VAL A 57 18.50 -14.62 -19.64
N ALA A 58 17.75 -15.15 -20.61
CA ALA A 58 18.02 -16.45 -21.19
C ALA A 58 19.42 -16.49 -21.82
N ALA A 59 20.14 -17.60 -21.59
CA ALA A 59 21.39 -17.87 -22.26
C ALA A 59 21.14 -18.19 -23.75
N PRO A 60 22.15 -17.96 -24.65
CA PRO A 60 22.01 -18.32 -26.05
C PRO A 60 21.61 -19.78 -26.25
N GLY A 61 20.52 -20.01 -26.98
CA GLY A 61 19.99 -21.34 -27.25
C GLY A 61 19.06 -21.93 -26.17
N THR A 62 18.82 -21.21 -25.10
CA THR A 62 17.84 -21.60 -24.09
C THR A 62 16.46 -21.03 -24.41
N ASP A 63 15.42 -21.84 -24.34
CA ASP A 63 14.03 -21.38 -24.44
C ASP A 63 13.68 -20.55 -23.19
N PRO A 64 13.34 -19.24 -23.33
CA PRO A 64 12.95 -18.41 -22.19
C PRO A 64 11.79 -18.99 -21.36
N ALA A 65 10.87 -19.72 -21.99
CA ALA A 65 9.72 -20.32 -21.31
C ALA A 65 10.13 -21.50 -20.41
N SER A 66 11.33 -22.05 -20.59
CA SER A 66 11.87 -23.15 -19.76
C SER A 66 12.57 -22.67 -18.50
N LEU A 67 12.79 -21.35 -18.32
CA LEU A 67 13.47 -20.82 -17.16
C LEU A 67 12.64 -21.00 -15.89
N ILE A 68 13.29 -21.50 -14.84
CA ILE A 68 12.68 -21.71 -13.53
C ILE A 68 13.06 -20.54 -12.60
N PRO A 69 12.10 -19.90 -11.94
CA PRO A 69 12.37 -18.86 -10.96
C PRO A 69 13.40 -19.31 -9.90
N TYR A 70 14.32 -18.42 -9.57
CA TYR A 70 15.40 -18.66 -8.58
C TYR A 70 16.42 -19.74 -8.95
N ASN A 71 16.33 -20.34 -10.13
CA ASN A 71 17.34 -21.27 -10.66
C ASN A 71 18.23 -20.54 -11.68
N PRO A 72 19.57 -20.50 -11.50
CA PRO A 72 20.48 -19.88 -12.48
C PRO A 72 20.65 -20.68 -13.75
N GLU A 73 20.21 -21.93 -13.79
CA GLU A 73 20.35 -22.81 -14.94
C GLU A 73 19.59 -22.25 -16.15
N GLY A 74 20.25 -22.22 -17.31
CA GLY A 74 19.69 -21.66 -18.52
C GLY A 74 19.74 -20.12 -18.62
N THR A 75 20.28 -19.43 -17.60
CA THR A 75 20.43 -17.96 -17.64
C THR A 75 21.84 -17.54 -18.03
N ASP A 76 21.97 -16.39 -18.67
CA ASP A 76 23.23 -15.69 -18.88
C ASP A 76 23.68 -15.05 -17.56
N PRO A 77 24.85 -15.40 -17.00
CA PRO A 77 25.29 -14.89 -15.70
C PRO A 77 25.46 -13.38 -15.64
N ALA A 78 25.93 -12.75 -16.74
CA ALA A 78 26.12 -11.30 -16.76
C ALA A 78 24.79 -10.55 -16.76
N LYS A 79 23.82 -11.01 -17.53
CA LYS A 79 22.47 -10.43 -17.56
C LYS A 79 21.70 -10.69 -16.27
N ALA A 80 21.87 -11.86 -15.68
CA ALA A 80 21.28 -12.20 -14.38
C ALA A 80 21.81 -11.27 -13.26
N GLU A 81 23.10 -10.94 -13.26
CA GLU A 81 23.67 -10.00 -12.29
C GLU A 81 23.19 -8.56 -12.52
N GLN A 82 23.06 -8.13 -13.79
CA GLN A 82 22.46 -6.84 -14.12
C GLN A 82 20.98 -6.76 -13.64
N LEU A 83 20.20 -7.82 -13.89
CA LEU A 83 18.82 -7.90 -13.42
C LEU A 83 18.76 -7.84 -11.88
N LYS A 84 19.66 -8.53 -11.18
CA LYS A 84 19.75 -8.50 -9.72
C LYS A 84 20.06 -7.10 -9.20
N ALA A 85 21.01 -6.40 -9.82
CA ALA A 85 21.32 -5.01 -9.48
C ALA A 85 20.11 -4.08 -9.70
N PHE A 86 19.37 -4.28 -10.80
CA PHE A 86 18.17 -3.50 -11.11
C PHE A 86 17.05 -3.75 -10.09
N LYS A 87 16.74 -5.03 -9.79
CA LYS A 87 15.59 -5.36 -8.94
C LYS A 87 15.81 -5.17 -7.44
N GLY A 88 17.06 -5.10 -6.99
CA GLY A 88 17.43 -4.98 -5.58
C GLY A 88 16.71 -3.82 -4.87
N PRO A 89 16.85 -2.57 -5.35
CA PRO A 89 16.20 -1.41 -4.74
C PRO A 89 14.66 -1.53 -4.68
N PHE A 90 14.03 -2.14 -5.67
CA PHE A 90 12.57 -2.36 -5.65
C PHE A 90 12.16 -3.37 -4.59
N GLY A 91 13.02 -4.37 -4.31
CA GLY A 91 12.84 -5.31 -3.21
C GLY A 91 12.84 -4.60 -1.86
N ASP A 92 13.83 -3.76 -1.62
CA ASP A 92 13.96 -3.00 -0.38
C ASP A 92 12.78 -2.03 -0.20
N ILE A 93 12.45 -1.26 -1.24
CA ILE A 93 11.30 -0.33 -1.22
C ILE A 93 10.02 -1.10 -0.91
N HIS A 94 9.79 -2.25 -1.54
CA HIS A 94 8.58 -3.06 -1.30
C HIS A 94 8.47 -3.49 0.16
N ILE A 95 9.54 -4.01 0.74
CA ILE A 95 9.57 -4.47 2.14
C ILE A 95 9.35 -3.31 3.11
N TYR A 96 10.12 -2.22 2.97
CA TYR A 96 9.96 -1.06 3.85
C TYR A 96 8.57 -0.42 3.72
N THR A 97 8.03 -0.34 2.51
CA THR A 97 6.67 0.16 2.28
C THR A 97 5.62 -0.74 2.93
N ALA A 98 5.79 -2.07 2.87
CA ALA A 98 4.90 -3.02 3.52
C ALA A 98 4.84 -2.82 5.04
N PHE A 99 6.00 -2.70 5.71
CA PHE A 99 6.05 -2.43 7.15
C PHE A 99 5.48 -1.05 7.49
N THR A 100 5.78 -0.03 6.68
CA THR A 100 5.24 1.31 6.87
C THR A 100 3.73 1.32 6.73
N LEU A 101 3.18 0.65 5.71
CA LEU A 101 1.74 0.53 5.50
C LEU A 101 1.08 -0.19 6.68
N LEU A 102 1.65 -1.29 7.15
CA LEU A 102 1.15 -2.02 8.32
C LEU A 102 1.12 -1.12 9.57
N PHE A 103 2.19 -0.37 9.82
CA PHE A 103 2.26 0.59 10.92
C PHE A 103 1.17 1.67 10.81
N VAL A 104 1.00 2.27 9.63
CA VAL A 104 -0.02 3.30 9.38
C VAL A 104 -1.43 2.73 9.57
N ILE A 105 -1.70 1.48 9.15
CA ILE A 105 -2.98 0.80 9.37
C ILE A 105 -3.25 0.65 10.87
N VAL A 106 -2.28 0.20 11.65
CA VAL A 106 -2.43 0.04 13.11
C VAL A 106 -2.73 1.38 13.78
N VAL A 107 -1.96 2.42 13.44
CA VAL A 107 -2.19 3.78 13.95
C VAL A 107 -3.57 4.30 13.55
N HIS A 108 -3.99 4.05 12.31
CA HIS A 108 -5.31 4.44 11.82
C HIS A 108 -6.44 3.74 12.61
N ILE A 109 -6.34 2.44 12.83
CA ILE A 109 -7.33 1.69 13.63
C ILE A 109 -7.43 2.25 15.06
N ILE A 110 -6.29 2.50 15.70
CA ILE A 110 -6.26 3.09 17.05
C ILE A 110 -6.92 4.48 17.03
N ALA A 111 -6.57 5.32 16.04
CA ALA A 111 -7.16 6.65 15.91
C ALA A 111 -8.69 6.60 15.72
N VAL A 112 -9.19 5.66 14.89
CA VAL A 112 -10.64 5.46 14.70
C VAL A 112 -11.31 5.06 16.00
N ILE A 113 -10.76 4.07 16.73
CA ILE A 113 -11.33 3.60 18.01
C ILE A 113 -11.36 4.74 19.04
N VAL A 114 -10.27 5.51 19.16
CA VAL A 114 -10.20 6.64 20.10
C VAL A 114 -11.21 7.73 19.73
N THR A 115 -11.33 8.04 18.45
CA THR A 115 -12.27 9.05 17.96
C THR A 115 -13.71 8.60 18.18
N ASP A 116 -14.03 7.35 17.84
CA ASP A 116 -15.36 6.75 18.03
C ASP A 116 -15.78 6.79 19.52
N SER A 117 -14.87 6.41 20.42
CA SER A 117 -15.11 6.45 21.87
C SER A 117 -15.36 7.87 22.40
N ARG A 118 -14.77 8.89 21.77
CA ARG A 118 -14.94 10.31 22.16
C ARG A 118 -16.18 10.95 21.55
N GLU A 119 -16.61 10.50 20.38
CA GLU A 119 -17.77 11.03 19.66
C GLU A 119 -19.09 10.29 19.96
N GLY A 120 -19.08 9.33 20.89
CA GLY A 120 -20.30 8.63 21.33
C GLY A 120 -20.63 7.36 20.54
N GLY A 121 -19.64 6.74 19.88
CA GLY A 121 -19.78 5.39 19.31
C GLY A 121 -20.52 5.31 17.97
N SER A 122 -20.50 6.37 17.17
CA SER A 122 -21.24 6.40 15.88
C SER A 122 -20.39 6.15 14.64
N LEU A 123 -19.05 6.25 14.72
CA LEU A 123 -18.17 6.11 13.55
C LEU A 123 -18.07 4.68 13.05
N ILE A 124 -17.81 3.74 13.95
CA ILE A 124 -17.71 2.31 13.61
C ILE A 124 -19.07 1.81 13.10
N SER A 125 -20.17 2.21 13.75
CA SER A 125 -21.52 1.88 13.30
C SER A 125 -21.79 2.43 11.90
N ALA A 126 -21.38 3.66 11.62
CA ALA A 126 -21.56 4.30 10.31
C ALA A 126 -20.82 3.58 9.17
N MET A 127 -19.70 2.91 9.44
CA MET A 127 -18.98 2.09 8.46
C MET A 127 -19.80 0.90 7.96
N PHE A 128 -20.70 0.37 8.78
CA PHE A 128 -21.57 -0.77 8.42
C PHE A 128 -22.95 -0.34 7.96
N THR A 129 -23.51 0.72 8.55
CA THR A 129 -24.88 1.15 8.29
C THR A 129 -24.99 2.26 7.26
N GLY A 130 -23.88 2.95 6.96
CA GLY A 130 -23.86 4.14 6.09
C GLY A 130 -24.45 5.40 6.72
N THR A 131 -24.93 5.33 7.99
CA THR A 131 -25.55 6.46 8.69
C THR A 131 -24.71 6.87 9.89
N LYS A 132 -24.34 8.17 9.96
CA LYS A 132 -23.63 8.77 11.07
C LYS A 132 -24.58 9.60 11.92
N VAL A 133 -24.64 9.31 13.23
CA VAL A 133 -25.40 10.12 14.19
C VAL A 133 -24.49 11.23 14.71
N LEU A 134 -24.91 12.49 14.53
CA LEU A 134 -24.20 13.66 15.02
C LEU A 134 -24.93 14.21 16.24
N SER A 135 -24.20 14.55 17.29
CA SER A 135 -24.75 15.15 18.50
C SER A 135 -24.81 16.69 18.43
N GLY A 136 -24.30 17.30 17.32
CA GLY A 136 -24.29 18.75 17.08
C GLY A 136 -24.18 19.08 15.60
N LYS A 137 -24.21 20.39 15.26
CA LYS A 137 -24.05 20.87 13.89
C LYS A 137 -22.62 20.57 13.42
N PRO A 138 -22.43 19.89 12.26
CA PRO A 138 -21.10 19.59 11.74
C PRO A 138 -20.38 20.85 11.26
N VAL A 139 -19.05 20.85 11.34
CA VAL A 139 -18.21 22.00 10.97
C VAL A 139 -18.19 22.24 9.46
N ASP A 140 -18.43 21.20 8.68
CA ASP A 140 -18.41 21.18 7.22
C ASP A 140 -19.80 21.26 6.56
N ASP A 141 -20.84 21.68 7.31
CA ASP A 141 -22.22 21.83 6.81
C ASP A 141 -22.44 23.11 5.97
N GLU A 142 -21.44 24.00 5.91
CA GLU A 142 -21.51 25.28 5.20
C GLU A 142 -20.60 25.35 3.94
N ALA A 143 -20.10 24.21 3.44
CA ALA A 143 -19.23 24.16 2.29
C ALA A 143 -19.97 23.74 1.00
#